data_0da3d4651b40d8150a97e1004375fbc0
#
_entry.id   0da3d4651b40d8150a97e1004375fbc0
#
_cell.length_a   1.000
_cell.length_b   1.000
_cell.length_c   1.000
_cell.angle_alpha   90.00
_cell.angle_beta   90.00
_cell.angle_gamma   90.00
#
_symmetry.space_group_name_H-M   'P 1'
#
loop_
_entity.id
_entity.type
_entity.pdbx_description
1 polymer ?
#
loop_
_entity_poly.entity_id
_entity_poly.type
_entity_poly.pdbx_seq_one_letter_code
_entity_poly.pdbx_strand_id
1 'polypeptide(L)'
;LVTGVQTCALPIYKVRAWFEWFGLQYEGPINGHDLKELLPAIQHCYQKPGPRLLHVKTIKGKGYPPAEKEQTKWHSANKYVKIEQSHHPTVKWQDVYGDMLLTLAQGNEKIAGITPAMPSSCGMVKAMNAFPHRFFDVGIAEQHALTFAAGMATQGSIPVVNIYSSFLQRGYDQWI
;
A
#
# COMPACT_ATOMS: atom_id res chain seq x y z
N LEU A 1 -14.75 5.12 -5.53
CA LEU A 1 -14.50 3.92 -4.74
C LEU A 1 -13.44 3.08 -5.46
N VAL A 2 -12.17 3.38 -5.26
CA VAL A 2 -11.13 2.40 -5.52
C VAL A 2 -11.07 1.52 -4.26
N THR A 3 -12.10 0.73 -4.08
CA THR A 3 -12.11 -0.35 -3.13
C THR A 3 -11.36 -1.52 -3.78
N GLY A 4 -10.24 -1.81 -3.26
CA GLY A 4 -9.49 -2.99 -3.61
C GLY A 4 -8.42 -2.68 -4.64
N VAL A 5 -7.21 -3.01 -4.30
CA VAL A 5 -6.24 -3.50 -5.27
C VAL A 5 -7.01 -4.60 -6.01
N GLN A 6 -7.62 -4.25 -7.14
CA GLN A 6 -7.91 -5.24 -8.15
C GLN A 6 -6.54 -5.79 -8.52
N THR A 7 -6.13 -6.82 -7.79
CA THR A 7 -5.18 -7.76 -8.35
C THR A 7 -5.84 -8.18 -9.65
N CYS A 8 -5.46 -7.53 -10.76
CA CYS A 8 -5.67 -8.14 -12.04
C CYS A 8 -5.13 -9.53 -11.88
N ALA A 9 -6.04 -10.49 -11.72
CA ALA A 9 -5.70 -11.88 -11.73
C ALA A 9 -5.28 -12.18 -13.16
N LEU A 10 -4.05 -11.74 -13.49
CA LEU A 10 -3.36 -12.29 -14.64
C LEU A 10 -3.45 -13.79 -14.43
N PRO A 11 -3.98 -14.53 -15.39
CA PRO A 11 -4.08 -15.96 -15.26
C PRO A 11 -2.72 -16.50 -14.80
N ILE A 12 -2.72 -17.42 -13.84
CA ILE A 12 -1.52 -17.94 -13.16
C ILE A 12 -0.42 -18.33 -14.18
N TYR A 13 -0.82 -18.85 -15.35
CA TYR A 13 0.12 -19.18 -16.44
C TYR A 13 0.88 -17.95 -17.00
N LYS A 14 0.28 -16.75 -17.00
CA LYS A 14 0.97 -15.52 -17.44
C LYS A 14 2.01 -15.06 -16.42
N VAL A 15 1.70 -15.18 -15.14
CA VAL A 15 2.64 -14.86 -14.05
C VAL A 15 3.83 -15.81 -14.12
N ARG A 16 3.58 -17.11 -14.26
CA ARG A 16 4.62 -18.13 -14.40
C ARG A 16 5.52 -17.84 -15.59
N ALA A 17 4.95 -17.68 -16.79
CA ALA A 17 5.69 -17.42 -18.02
C ALA A 17 6.56 -16.17 -17.92
N TRP A 18 6.07 -15.12 -17.24
CA TRP A 18 6.81 -13.88 -17.05
C TRP A 18 8.09 -14.10 -16.23
N PHE A 19 8.04 -14.84 -15.13
CA PHE A 19 9.22 -15.15 -14.32
C PHE A 19 10.16 -16.14 -15.02
N GLU A 20 9.63 -17.13 -15.73
CA GLU A 20 10.41 -18.08 -16.51
C GLU A 20 11.19 -17.39 -17.64
N TRP A 21 10.70 -16.31 -18.19
CA TRP A 21 11.40 -15.46 -19.16
C TRP A 21 12.72 -14.87 -18.63
N PHE A 22 12.78 -14.60 -17.31
CA PHE A 22 14.00 -14.17 -16.64
C PHE A 22 14.89 -15.34 -16.18
N GLY A 23 14.62 -16.55 -16.64
CA GLY A 23 15.39 -17.73 -16.27
C GLY A 23 15.09 -18.28 -14.88
N LEU A 24 14.01 -17.80 -14.22
CA LEU A 24 13.58 -18.31 -12.93
C LEU A 24 12.68 -19.54 -13.10
N GLN A 25 12.93 -20.58 -12.34
CA GLN A 25 12.00 -21.70 -12.26
C GLN A 25 10.89 -21.36 -11.27
N TYR A 26 9.66 -21.26 -11.78
CA TYR A 26 8.51 -20.82 -10.99
C TYR A 26 7.79 -22.02 -10.36
N GLU A 27 7.55 -21.94 -9.05
CA GLU A 27 6.76 -22.88 -8.26
C GLU A 27 5.60 -22.15 -7.58
N GLY A 28 4.40 -22.67 -7.71
CA GLY A 28 3.22 -22.09 -7.06
C GLY A 28 2.12 -21.67 -8.04
N PRO A 29 1.12 -20.92 -7.55
CA PRO A 29 0.99 -20.41 -6.17
C PRO A 29 0.67 -21.49 -5.14
N ILE A 30 1.35 -21.44 -4.00
CA ILE A 30 1.17 -22.36 -2.86
C ILE A 30 0.38 -21.65 -1.76
N ASN A 31 -0.49 -22.39 -1.05
CA ASN A 31 -1.17 -21.85 0.11
C ASN A 31 -0.20 -21.74 1.31
N GLY A 32 0.22 -20.52 1.64
CA GLY A 32 1.14 -20.28 2.75
C GLY A 32 0.59 -20.52 4.16
N HIS A 33 -0.71 -20.76 4.27
CA HIS A 33 -1.35 -21.13 5.55
C HIS A 33 -1.53 -22.64 5.70
N ASP A 34 -1.20 -23.44 4.69
CA ASP A 34 -1.19 -24.89 4.77
C ASP A 34 0.25 -25.43 4.76
N LEU A 35 0.74 -25.84 5.93
CA LEU A 35 2.08 -26.38 6.06
C LEU A 35 2.27 -27.72 5.32
N LYS A 36 1.19 -28.45 5.02
CA LYS A 36 1.25 -29.69 4.27
C LYS A 36 1.58 -29.44 2.78
N GLU A 37 1.17 -28.30 2.24
CA GLU A 37 1.55 -27.85 0.90
C GLU A 37 2.89 -27.10 0.91
N LEU A 38 3.07 -26.21 1.89
CA LEU A 38 4.23 -25.31 1.92
C LEU A 38 5.56 -26.02 2.13
N LEU A 39 5.63 -26.96 3.10
CA LEU A 39 6.88 -27.64 3.43
C LEU A 39 7.42 -28.49 2.27
N PRO A 40 6.61 -29.32 1.58
CA PRO A 40 7.08 -30.05 0.39
C PRO A 40 7.52 -29.11 -0.74
N ALA A 41 6.81 -27.98 -0.96
CA ALA A 41 7.19 -27.01 -1.98
C ALA A 41 8.55 -26.37 -1.69
N ILE A 42 8.81 -25.98 -0.44
CA ILE A 42 10.12 -25.47 -0.02
C ILE A 42 11.20 -26.52 -0.22
N GLN A 43 10.98 -27.75 0.21
CA GLN A 43 11.94 -28.86 0.04
C GLN A 43 12.25 -29.12 -1.44
N HIS A 44 11.21 -29.13 -2.28
CA HIS A 44 11.36 -29.29 -3.73
C HIS A 44 12.19 -28.17 -4.34
N CYS A 45 11.94 -26.92 -3.95
CA CYS A 45 12.74 -25.79 -4.40
C CYS A 45 14.21 -25.92 -3.95
N TYR A 46 14.46 -26.38 -2.74
CA TYR A 46 15.81 -26.49 -2.19
C TYR A 46 16.65 -27.58 -2.88
N GLN A 47 16.02 -28.69 -3.26
CA GLN A 47 16.72 -29.85 -3.84
C GLN A 47 17.13 -29.67 -5.30
N LYS A 48 16.54 -28.75 -6.02
CA LYS A 48 16.81 -28.55 -7.45
C LYS A 48 17.86 -27.46 -7.68
N PRO A 49 18.74 -27.58 -8.66
CA PRO A 49 19.71 -26.53 -9.00
C PRO A 49 19.07 -25.35 -9.73
N GLY A 50 19.70 -24.17 -9.67
CA GLY A 50 19.32 -22.96 -10.39
C GLY A 50 18.40 -22.02 -9.61
N PRO A 51 18.22 -20.80 -10.14
CA PRO A 51 17.41 -19.78 -9.49
C PRO A 51 15.93 -20.11 -9.53
N ARG A 52 15.24 -19.91 -8.42
CA ARG A 52 13.83 -20.28 -8.26
C ARG A 52 13.02 -19.16 -7.64
N LEU A 53 11.74 -19.13 -8.02
CA LEU A 53 10.74 -18.28 -7.41
C LEU A 53 9.63 -19.16 -6.84
N LEU A 54 9.53 -19.23 -5.52
CA LEU A 54 8.41 -19.84 -4.82
C LEU A 54 7.35 -18.80 -4.53
N HIS A 55 6.21 -18.91 -5.23
CA HIS A 55 5.08 -18.02 -5.03
C HIS A 55 4.16 -18.56 -3.94
N VAL A 56 4.18 -17.92 -2.78
CA VAL A 56 3.36 -18.28 -1.62
C VAL A 56 2.25 -17.25 -1.44
N LYS A 57 0.99 -17.70 -1.42
CA LYS A 57 -0.17 -16.85 -1.14
C LYS A 57 -0.53 -16.91 0.33
N THR A 58 -0.64 -15.76 0.96
CA THR A 58 -1.08 -15.61 2.35
C THR A 58 -2.21 -14.59 2.46
N ILE A 59 -2.98 -14.70 3.53
CA ILE A 59 -3.97 -13.70 3.94
C ILE A 59 -3.40 -13.01 5.17
N LYS A 60 -3.20 -11.68 5.06
CA LYS A 60 -2.66 -10.90 6.18
C LYS A 60 -3.63 -10.92 7.36
N GLY A 61 -3.11 -11.21 8.54
CA GLY A 61 -3.92 -11.33 9.76
C GLY A 61 -4.64 -12.67 9.93
N LYS A 62 -4.36 -13.66 9.07
CA LYS A 62 -5.00 -15.00 9.13
C LYS A 62 -4.90 -15.62 10.51
N GLY A 63 -6.03 -16.10 11.03
CA GLY A 63 -6.16 -16.68 12.37
C GLY A 63 -6.55 -15.66 13.46
N TYR A 64 -6.64 -14.36 13.12
CA TYR A 64 -7.14 -13.33 14.02
C TYR A 64 -8.31 -12.57 13.36
N PRO A 65 -9.57 -12.91 13.66
CA PRO A 65 -10.74 -12.38 12.96
C PRO A 65 -10.82 -10.84 12.87
N PRO A 66 -10.43 -10.04 13.87
CA PRO A 66 -10.41 -8.59 13.74
C PRO A 66 -9.44 -8.10 12.66
N ALA A 67 -8.27 -8.75 12.52
CA ALA A 67 -7.29 -8.38 11.50
C ALA A 67 -7.71 -8.84 10.09
N GLU A 68 -8.40 -9.97 9.99
CA GLU A 68 -8.94 -10.43 8.71
C GLU A 68 -10.03 -9.48 8.17
N LYS A 69 -10.82 -8.88 9.07
CA LYS A 69 -11.88 -7.92 8.71
C LYS A 69 -11.36 -6.52 8.38
N GLU A 70 -10.33 -6.04 9.09
CA GLU A 70 -9.81 -4.68 8.98
C GLU A 70 -8.29 -4.70 8.69
N GLN A 71 -7.90 -5.31 7.58
CA GLN A 71 -6.48 -5.54 7.24
C GLN A 71 -5.64 -4.26 7.23
N THR A 72 -6.20 -3.14 6.78
CA THR A 72 -5.49 -1.84 6.78
C THR A 72 -5.17 -1.37 8.19
N LYS A 73 -6.12 -1.46 9.11
CA LYS A 73 -5.95 -1.07 10.52
C LYS A 73 -4.91 -1.93 11.23
N TRP A 74 -4.88 -3.23 10.92
CA TRP A 74 -3.99 -4.20 11.52
C TRP A 74 -2.69 -4.41 10.74
N HIS A 75 -2.50 -3.67 9.65
CA HIS A 75 -1.26 -3.76 8.86
C HIS A 75 -0.02 -3.41 9.68
N SER A 76 -0.13 -2.40 10.55
CA SER A 76 0.90 -1.98 11.49
C SER A 76 0.21 -1.72 12.83
N ALA A 77 -0.09 -2.78 13.56
CA ALA A 77 -0.82 -2.69 14.81
C ALA A 77 0.03 -1.99 15.88
N ASN A 78 -0.52 -0.90 16.44
CA ASN A 78 0.03 -0.29 17.64
C ASN A 78 -0.15 -1.22 18.85
N LYS A 79 0.51 -0.89 19.96
CA LYS A 79 0.26 -1.57 21.25
C LYS A 79 -1.23 -1.54 21.54
N TYR A 80 -1.85 -2.70 21.70
CA TYR A 80 -3.26 -2.84 22.03
C TYR A 80 -3.43 -3.70 23.26
N VAL A 81 -4.49 -3.42 24.02
CA VAL A 81 -4.89 -4.22 25.19
C VAL A 81 -6.10 -5.05 24.76
N LYS A 82 -6.06 -6.36 25.02
CA LYS A 82 -7.15 -7.28 24.64
C LYS A 82 -8.45 -7.03 25.44
N ILE A 83 -8.37 -6.29 26.55
CA ILE A 83 -9.50 -5.95 27.40
C ILE A 83 -9.86 -4.50 27.15
N GLU A 84 -11.14 -4.20 26.99
CA GLU A 84 -11.71 -2.86 26.84
C GLU A 84 -11.37 -1.99 28.07
N GLN A 85 -10.18 -1.43 28.09
CA GLN A 85 -9.88 -0.30 28.95
C GLN A 85 -10.15 0.95 28.14
N SER A 86 -10.92 1.86 28.71
CA SER A 86 -11.24 3.17 28.14
C SER A 86 -9.97 3.90 27.71
N HIS A 87 -9.59 3.74 26.47
CA HIS A 87 -8.57 4.58 25.85
C HIS A 87 -9.18 5.94 25.61
N HIS A 88 -8.73 6.95 26.32
CA HIS A 88 -8.91 8.32 25.89
C HIS A 88 -8.32 8.45 24.47
N PRO A 89 -9.11 8.83 23.45
CA PRO A 89 -8.61 8.96 22.10
C PRO A 89 -7.51 10.02 22.09
N THR A 90 -6.27 9.61 21.94
CA THR A 90 -5.18 10.56 21.71
C THR A 90 -5.28 11.07 20.29
N VAL A 91 -5.42 12.37 20.14
CA VAL A 91 -5.42 13.04 18.83
C VAL A 91 -4.03 12.87 18.22
N LYS A 92 -3.96 12.28 17.04
CA LYS A 92 -2.69 12.09 16.32
C LYS A 92 -2.43 13.27 15.38
N TRP A 93 -1.17 13.58 15.17
CA TRP A 93 -0.77 14.65 14.24
C TRP A 93 -1.32 14.48 12.84
N GLN A 94 -1.37 13.25 12.30
CA GLN A 94 -1.94 12.97 11.00
C GLN A 94 -3.44 13.26 10.92
N ASP A 95 -4.18 13.14 12.03
CA ASP A 95 -5.62 13.42 12.05
C ASP A 95 -5.86 14.92 12.00
N VAL A 96 -5.08 15.71 12.77
CA VAL A 96 -5.10 17.18 12.73
C VAL A 96 -4.72 17.69 11.35
N TYR A 97 -3.66 17.14 10.78
CA TYR A 97 -3.21 17.47 9.43
C TYR A 97 -4.29 17.15 8.38
N GLY A 98 -4.91 15.96 8.46
CA GLY A 98 -5.95 15.54 7.54
C GLY A 98 -7.19 16.44 7.56
N ASP A 99 -7.61 16.89 8.74
CA ASP A 99 -8.72 17.82 8.90
C ASP A 99 -8.37 19.21 8.36
N MET A 100 -7.15 19.68 8.59
CA MET A 100 -6.65 20.93 8.00
C MET A 100 -6.60 20.84 6.46
N LEU A 101 -6.06 19.77 5.91
CA LEU A 101 -5.96 19.57 4.46
C LEU A 101 -7.35 19.53 3.81
N LEU A 102 -8.31 18.86 4.43
CA LEU A 102 -9.71 18.88 3.98
C LEU A 102 -10.27 20.29 3.95
N THR A 103 -10.10 21.07 5.02
CA THR A 103 -10.57 22.44 5.13
C THR A 103 -9.95 23.35 4.05
N LEU A 104 -8.65 23.24 3.84
CA LEU A 104 -7.95 24.00 2.80
C LEU A 104 -8.45 23.65 1.39
N ALA A 105 -8.68 22.36 1.13
CA ALA A 105 -9.18 21.90 -0.16
C ALA A 105 -10.64 22.30 -0.43
N GLN A 106 -11.45 22.48 0.61
CA GLN A 106 -12.79 23.07 0.52
C GLN A 106 -12.75 24.54 0.10
N GLY A 107 -11.79 25.30 0.63
CA GLY A 107 -11.64 26.73 0.36
C GLY A 107 -10.88 27.05 -0.94
N ASN A 108 -10.15 26.08 -1.52
CA ASN A 108 -9.35 26.31 -2.71
C ASN A 108 -9.34 25.07 -3.63
N GLU A 109 -9.96 25.21 -4.79
CA GLU A 109 -10.07 24.14 -5.79
C GLU A 109 -8.74 23.75 -6.44
N LYS A 110 -7.72 24.58 -6.35
CA LYS A 110 -6.39 24.28 -6.89
C LYS A 110 -5.62 23.28 -6.04
N ILE A 111 -6.01 23.08 -4.77
CA ILE A 111 -5.35 22.13 -3.88
C ILE A 111 -5.68 20.71 -4.30
N ALA A 112 -4.64 19.93 -4.55
CA ALA A 112 -4.69 18.51 -4.83
C ALA A 112 -3.77 17.75 -3.89
N GLY A 113 -4.05 16.48 -3.63
CA GLY A 113 -3.24 15.65 -2.75
C GLY A 113 -2.75 14.38 -3.42
N ILE A 114 -1.52 14.00 -3.16
CA ILE A 114 -0.91 12.79 -3.72
C ILE A 114 -0.22 12.03 -2.59
N THR A 115 -0.42 10.72 -2.54
CA THR A 115 0.31 9.85 -1.60
C THR A 115 0.67 8.51 -2.26
N PRO A 116 1.86 7.97 -2.02
CA PRO A 116 2.24 6.64 -2.49
C PRO A 116 1.86 5.57 -1.46
N ALA A 117 0.66 4.98 -1.60
CA ALA A 117 0.12 3.88 -0.79
C ALA A 117 -0.01 4.14 0.72
N MET A 118 -0.17 5.40 1.14
CA MET A 118 -0.22 5.78 2.56
C MET A 118 -1.45 6.63 2.95
N PRO A 119 -2.63 6.50 2.34
CA PRO A 119 -3.72 7.46 2.55
C PRO A 119 -4.20 7.51 4.00
N SER A 120 -4.32 6.37 4.68
CA SER A 120 -4.79 6.30 6.08
C SER A 120 -3.75 6.84 7.06
N SER A 121 -2.49 6.50 6.86
CA SER A 121 -1.40 6.87 7.76
C SER A 121 -0.93 8.32 7.57
N CYS A 122 -1.25 8.93 6.43
CA CYS A 122 -1.04 10.35 6.17
C CYS A 122 -2.28 11.24 6.46
N GLY A 123 -3.38 10.67 6.96
CA GLY A 123 -4.60 11.44 7.24
C GLY A 123 -5.40 11.88 6.01
N MET A 124 -5.08 11.39 4.79
CA MET A 124 -5.69 11.88 3.55
C MET A 124 -7.07 11.29 3.23
N VAL A 125 -7.51 10.25 3.93
CA VAL A 125 -8.74 9.50 3.59
C VAL A 125 -9.97 10.42 3.52
N LYS A 126 -10.12 11.38 4.45
CA LYS A 126 -11.26 12.32 4.47
C LYS A 126 -11.29 13.18 3.21
N ALA A 127 -10.15 13.74 2.83
CA ALA A 127 -10.02 14.59 1.63
C ALA A 127 -10.20 13.78 0.34
N MET A 128 -9.69 12.54 0.27
CA MET A 128 -9.88 11.63 -0.86
C MET A 128 -11.36 11.27 -1.06
N ASN A 129 -12.09 11.03 0.03
CA ASN A 129 -13.53 10.73 -0.05
C ASN A 129 -14.35 11.96 -0.48
N ALA A 130 -13.97 13.16 -0.01
CA ALA A 130 -14.67 14.41 -0.35
C ALA A 130 -14.35 14.87 -1.79
N PHE A 131 -13.13 14.67 -2.26
CA PHE A 131 -12.64 15.18 -3.54
C PHE A 131 -11.88 14.10 -4.33
N PRO A 132 -12.54 13.01 -4.76
CA PRO A 132 -11.88 11.85 -5.39
C PRO A 132 -11.15 12.17 -6.71
N HIS A 133 -11.46 13.30 -7.35
CA HIS A 133 -10.80 13.75 -8.59
C HIS A 133 -9.59 14.66 -8.36
N ARG A 134 -9.28 14.99 -7.10
CA ARG A 134 -8.15 15.85 -6.72
C ARG A 134 -7.18 15.20 -5.76
N PHE A 135 -7.53 14.05 -5.18
CA PHE A 135 -6.69 13.35 -4.22
C PHE A 135 -6.42 11.93 -4.71
N PHE A 136 -5.14 11.60 -4.85
CA PHE A 136 -4.68 10.42 -5.56
C PHE A 136 -3.79 9.54 -4.68
N ASP A 137 -4.06 8.25 -4.70
CA ASP A 137 -3.11 7.24 -4.24
C ASP A 137 -2.47 6.61 -5.49
N VAL A 138 -1.18 6.82 -5.65
CA VAL A 138 -0.41 6.34 -6.81
C VAL A 138 0.21 4.96 -6.60
N GLY A 139 -0.13 4.28 -5.50
CA GLY A 139 0.50 3.04 -5.12
C GLY A 139 1.92 3.25 -4.57
N ILE A 140 2.71 2.18 -4.43
CA ILE A 140 4.10 2.25 -3.92
C ILE A 140 5.01 2.78 -5.04
N ALA A 141 4.90 4.09 -5.33
CA ALA A 141 5.57 4.74 -6.45
C ALA A 141 5.96 6.19 -6.09
N GLU A 142 6.89 6.36 -5.17
CA GLU A 142 7.31 7.66 -4.61
C GLU A 142 7.85 8.59 -5.70
N GLN A 143 8.68 8.07 -6.62
CA GLN A 143 9.20 8.83 -7.75
C GLN A 143 8.08 9.35 -8.65
N HIS A 144 7.09 8.49 -8.96
CA HIS A 144 5.93 8.90 -9.74
C HIS A 144 5.09 9.97 -9.01
N ALA A 145 4.90 9.84 -7.69
CA ALA A 145 4.18 10.83 -6.90
C ALA A 145 4.76 12.24 -7.07
N LEU A 146 6.09 12.36 -7.03
CA LEU A 146 6.78 13.65 -7.20
C LEU A 146 6.69 14.18 -8.62
N THR A 147 6.95 13.33 -9.62
CA THR A 147 6.85 13.73 -11.04
C THR A 147 5.42 14.13 -11.40
N PHE A 148 4.43 13.39 -10.90
CA PHE A 148 3.02 13.71 -11.10
C PHE A 148 2.65 15.06 -10.46
N ALA A 149 3.12 15.31 -9.23
CA ALA A 149 2.93 16.60 -8.56
C ALA A 149 3.55 17.75 -9.36
N ALA A 150 4.78 17.58 -9.86
CA ALA A 150 5.42 18.59 -10.70
C ALA A 150 4.59 18.89 -11.96
N GLY A 151 4.08 17.88 -12.65
CA GLY A 151 3.20 18.04 -13.80
C GLY A 151 1.91 18.81 -13.46
N MET A 152 1.28 18.51 -12.32
CA MET A 152 0.09 19.23 -11.86
C MET A 152 0.40 20.71 -11.54
N ALA A 153 1.55 20.97 -10.93
CA ALA A 153 1.97 22.33 -10.58
C ALA A 153 2.16 23.19 -11.85
N THR A 154 2.67 22.65 -12.93
CA THR A 154 2.82 23.37 -14.21
C THR A 154 1.48 23.82 -14.81
N GLN A 155 0.38 23.16 -14.43
CA GLN A 155 -0.97 23.50 -14.86
C GLN A 155 -1.73 24.37 -13.81
N GLY A 156 -1.01 24.93 -12.82
CA GLY A 156 -1.54 25.86 -11.85
C GLY A 156 -2.27 25.20 -10.67
N SER A 157 -2.17 23.90 -10.50
CA SER A 157 -2.58 23.21 -9.27
C SER A 157 -1.58 23.46 -8.15
N ILE A 158 -2.05 23.27 -6.91
CA ILE A 158 -1.21 23.29 -5.69
C ILE A 158 -1.17 21.87 -5.14
N PRO A 159 -0.27 21.02 -5.64
CA PRO A 159 -0.19 19.64 -5.20
C PRO A 159 0.50 19.53 -3.83
N VAL A 160 -0.13 18.82 -2.93
CA VAL A 160 0.41 18.47 -1.60
C VAL A 160 0.77 16.99 -1.63
N VAL A 161 2.07 16.70 -1.56
CA VAL A 161 2.58 15.33 -1.62
C VAL A 161 2.90 14.82 -0.22
N ASN A 162 2.22 13.76 0.19
CA ASN A 162 2.37 13.16 1.51
C ASN A 162 3.15 11.86 1.44
N ILE A 163 4.42 11.93 1.81
CA ILE A 163 5.35 10.79 1.83
C ILE A 163 6.06 10.79 3.18
N TYR A 164 6.21 9.62 3.80
CA TYR A 164 7.07 9.49 4.97
C TYR A 164 8.52 9.83 4.61
N SER A 165 9.21 10.54 5.49
CA SER A 165 10.59 11.00 5.24
C SER A 165 11.54 9.86 4.85
N SER A 166 11.41 8.70 5.48
CA SER A 166 12.20 7.51 5.14
C SER A 166 11.90 6.95 3.73
N PHE A 167 10.68 7.13 3.22
CA PHE A 167 10.30 6.67 1.88
C PHE A 167 10.57 7.71 0.80
N LEU A 168 10.60 8.99 1.17
CA LEU A 168 10.94 10.09 0.26
C LEU A 168 12.33 9.93 -0.36
N GLN A 169 13.26 9.27 0.33
CA GLN A 169 14.61 8.99 -0.21
C GLN A 169 14.56 8.24 -1.55
N ARG A 170 13.51 7.44 -1.82
CA ARG A 170 13.35 6.74 -3.09
C ARG A 170 13.01 7.68 -4.26
N GLY A 171 12.49 8.85 -3.98
CA GLY A 171 12.16 9.88 -4.97
C GLY A 171 13.13 11.07 -4.94
N TYR A 172 14.32 10.90 -4.38
CA TYR A 172 15.26 12.01 -4.19
C TYR A 172 15.60 12.72 -5.50
N ASP A 173 15.90 11.98 -6.57
CA ASP A 173 16.26 12.55 -7.87
C ASP A 173 15.12 13.36 -8.51
N GLN A 174 13.85 13.05 -8.17
CA GLN A 174 12.68 13.78 -8.64
C GLN A 174 12.36 15.00 -7.77
N TRP A 175 12.97 15.08 -6.59
CA TRP A 175 12.81 16.19 -5.66
C TRP A 175 13.74 17.35 -5.99
N ILE A 176 15.03 17.07 -6.34
CA ILE A 176 16.05 18.06 -6.67
C ILE A 176 15.98 18.42 -8.15
#